data_c2ce759a7255780f22e1ca36a5ce87ae
#
_entry.id   c2ce759a7255780f22e1ca36a5ce87ae
#
_cell.length_a   1.000
_cell.length_b   1.000
_cell.length_c   1.000
_cell.angle_alpha   90.00
_cell.angle_beta   90.00
_cell.angle_gamma   90.00
#
_symmetry.space_group_name_H-M   'P 1'
#
loop_
_entity.id
_entity.type
_entity.pdbx_description
1 polymer ?
#
loop_
_entity_poly.entity_id
_entity_poly.type
_entity_poly.pdbx_seq_one_letter_code
_entity_poly.pdbx_strand_id
1 'polypeptide(L)'
;MCYLRLAKNKPYMAYTLSVAFFYVAIYAFIAGSPFVYISYFHVDARYYGLLFGMNMIGVSSIGLFNRKMVTHYSLDKLLLLSTSTAIIGGIGLFLSASTGWGGIFGIIGFVFIIFSMNGIIASCTNAAALDAVPATMVGSAAAFMGALQYGSGIISSLLLATFSTGTPFTMSWIMLLFVALSFVAIILNVKNKITTVITKTIIAK
;
A
#
# COMPACT_ATOMS: atom_id res chain seq x y z
N MET A 1 22.65 -16.25 -7.59
CA MET A 1 22.24 -15.78 -8.93
C MET A 1 20.75 -15.57 -9.12
N CYS A 2 19.87 -16.20 -8.35
CA CYS A 2 18.40 -16.08 -8.48
C CYS A 2 17.88 -14.65 -8.25
N TYR A 3 18.27 -13.99 -7.17
CA TYR A 3 17.83 -12.64 -6.81
C TYR A 3 18.20 -11.56 -7.85
N LEU A 4 19.36 -11.68 -8.49
CA LEU A 4 19.74 -10.75 -9.58
C LEU A 4 18.85 -10.90 -10.82
N ARG A 5 18.37 -12.12 -11.12
CA ARG A 5 17.40 -12.35 -12.19
C ARG A 5 16.02 -11.76 -11.83
N LEU A 6 15.59 -11.89 -10.58
CA LEU A 6 14.35 -11.28 -10.08
C LEU A 6 14.41 -9.76 -10.16
N ALA A 7 15.51 -9.14 -9.72
CA ALA A 7 15.70 -7.69 -9.80
C ALA A 7 15.69 -7.14 -11.23
N LYS A 8 16.05 -7.95 -12.23
CA LYS A 8 15.98 -7.57 -13.65
C LYS A 8 14.60 -7.79 -14.28
N ASN A 9 13.71 -8.51 -13.64
CA ASN A 9 12.35 -8.73 -14.13
C ASN A 9 11.49 -7.48 -13.82
N LYS A 10 11.31 -6.62 -14.82
CA LYS A 10 10.62 -5.34 -14.67
C LYS A 10 9.18 -5.47 -14.14
N PRO A 11 8.30 -6.35 -14.69
CA PRO A 11 6.95 -6.53 -14.14
C PRO A 11 6.95 -6.99 -12.68
N TYR A 12 7.77 -7.98 -12.34
CA TYR A 12 7.90 -8.47 -10.98
C TYR A 12 8.34 -7.36 -10.01
N MET A 13 9.39 -6.61 -10.38
CA MET A 13 9.91 -5.52 -9.55
C MET A 13 8.89 -4.39 -9.37
N ALA A 14 8.11 -4.06 -10.40
CA ALA A 14 7.09 -3.03 -10.30
C ALA A 14 6.00 -3.41 -9.28
N TYR A 15 5.52 -4.64 -9.30
CA TYR A 15 4.56 -5.12 -8.30
C TYR A 15 5.19 -5.20 -6.91
N THR A 16 6.41 -5.73 -6.80
CA THR A 16 7.13 -5.84 -5.53
C THR A 16 7.38 -4.47 -4.90
N LEU A 17 7.81 -3.48 -5.68
CA LEU A 17 8.03 -2.11 -5.19
C LEU A 17 6.69 -1.44 -4.81
N SER A 18 5.64 -1.67 -5.59
CA SER A 18 4.31 -1.12 -5.25
C SER A 18 3.84 -1.60 -3.88
N VAL A 19 3.88 -2.91 -3.61
CA VAL A 19 3.47 -3.41 -2.30
C VAL A 19 4.42 -2.97 -1.19
N ALA A 20 5.73 -2.93 -1.42
CA ALA A 20 6.69 -2.45 -0.44
C ALA A 20 6.43 -0.99 -0.06
N PHE A 21 6.22 -0.10 -1.04
CA PHE A 21 5.85 1.30 -0.78
C PHE A 21 4.53 1.41 -0.02
N PHE A 22 3.52 0.67 -0.43
CA PHE A 22 2.24 0.68 0.28
C PHE A 22 2.41 0.26 1.75
N TYR A 23 3.26 -0.74 2.02
CA TYR A 23 3.54 -1.18 3.38
C TYR A 23 4.35 -0.18 4.21
N VAL A 24 5.18 0.67 3.60
CA VAL A 24 5.77 1.82 4.33
C VAL A 24 4.65 2.70 4.90
N ALA A 25 3.60 2.98 4.11
CA ALA A 25 2.46 3.78 4.59
C ALA A 25 1.68 3.06 5.71
N ILE A 26 1.44 1.76 5.56
CA ILE A 26 0.78 0.93 6.59
C ILE A 26 1.58 0.93 7.90
N TYR A 27 2.89 0.73 7.83
CA TYR A 27 3.75 0.74 9.02
C TYR A 27 3.92 2.14 9.63
N ALA A 28 3.84 3.20 8.83
CA ALA A 28 3.81 4.57 9.35
C ALA A 28 2.58 4.80 10.25
N PHE A 29 1.42 4.25 9.86
CA PHE A 29 0.25 4.25 10.73
C PHE A 29 0.45 3.36 11.96
N ILE A 30 0.91 2.10 11.78
CA ILE A 30 1.08 1.17 12.91
C ILE A 30 2.00 1.77 13.98
N ALA A 31 3.13 2.36 13.58
CA ALA A 31 4.10 2.94 14.49
C ALA A 31 3.67 4.33 15.03
N GLY A 32 2.99 5.13 14.20
CA GLY A 32 2.60 6.50 14.55
C GLY A 32 1.26 6.62 15.28
N SER A 33 0.34 5.67 15.09
CA SER A 33 -1.03 5.78 15.60
C SER A 33 -1.14 5.82 17.14
N PRO A 34 -0.30 5.13 17.96
CA PRO A 34 -0.36 5.29 19.40
C PRO A 34 -0.10 6.73 19.83
N PHE A 35 0.89 7.39 19.23
CA PHE A 35 1.17 8.79 19.49
C PHE A 35 -0.01 9.67 19.07
N VAL A 36 -0.54 9.48 17.85
CA VAL A 36 -1.64 10.30 17.33
C VAL A 36 -2.90 10.15 18.17
N TYR A 37 -3.31 8.93 18.49
CA TYR A 37 -4.56 8.71 19.20
C TYR A 37 -4.45 9.00 20.70
N ILE A 38 -3.40 8.48 21.36
CA ILE A 38 -3.28 8.56 22.82
C ILE A 38 -2.65 9.89 23.25
N SER A 39 -1.49 10.25 22.67
CA SER A 39 -0.74 11.42 23.14
C SER A 39 -1.30 12.72 22.58
N TYR A 40 -1.69 12.78 21.30
CA TYR A 40 -2.15 14.01 20.66
C TYR A 40 -3.65 14.26 20.86
N PHE A 41 -4.50 13.24 20.62
CA PHE A 41 -5.97 13.36 20.78
C PHE A 41 -6.49 12.95 22.16
N HIS A 42 -5.61 12.54 23.07
CA HIS A 42 -5.95 12.13 24.45
C HIS A 42 -7.03 11.03 24.54
N VAL A 43 -7.06 10.12 23.56
CA VAL A 43 -7.91 8.94 23.61
C VAL A 43 -7.40 8.00 24.68
N ASP A 44 -8.31 7.53 25.57
CA ASP A 44 -7.94 6.53 26.57
C ASP A 44 -7.37 5.28 25.89
N ALA A 45 -6.21 4.81 26.36
CA ALA A 45 -5.50 3.66 25.82
C ALA A 45 -6.37 2.39 25.72
N ARG A 46 -7.42 2.29 26.55
CA ARG A 46 -8.41 1.19 26.50
C ARG A 46 -9.16 1.13 25.16
N TYR A 47 -9.41 2.26 24.52
CA TYR A 47 -10.14 2.33 23.24
C TYR A 47 -9.24 2.22 22.03
N TYR A 48 -7.91 2.34 22.20
CA TYR A 48 -6.96 2.23 21.09
C TYR A 48 -7.09 0.90 20.34
N GLY A 49 -7.22 -0.22 21.07
CA GLY A 49 -7.42 -1.53 20.48
C GLY A 49 -8.68 -1.65 19.60
N LEU A 50 -9.77 -0.97 19.98
CA LEU A 50 -10.99 -0.92 19.17
C LEU A 50 -10.78 -0.13 17.88
N LEU A 51 -10.14 1.04 17.95
CA LEU A 51 -9.84 1.87 16.78
C LEU A 51 -8.92 1.15 15.80
N PHE A 52 -7.91 0.45 16.32
CA PHE A 52 -7.04 -0.37 15.49
C PHE A 52 -7.78 -1.57 14.88
N GLY A 53 -8.62 -2.24 15.68
CA GLY A 53 -9.44 -3.38 15.25
C GLY A 53 -10.43 -3.04 14.13
N MET A 54 -11.01 -1.84 14.14
CA MET A 54 -11.86 -1.37 13.04
C MET A 54 -11.16 -1.43 11.68
N ASN A 55 -9.88 -1.07 11.62
CA ASN A 55 -9.09 -1.17 10.39
C ASN A 55 -8.97 -2.63 9.91
N MET A 56 -8.82 -3.58 10.84
CA MET A 56 -8.75 -5.00 10.49
C MET A 56 -10.08 -5.52 9.91
N ILE A 57 -11.21 -5.02 10.41
CA ILE A 57 -12.53 -5.32 9.84
C ILE A 57 -12.60 -4.79 8.40
N GLY A 58 -12.14 -3.57 8.15
CA GLY A 58 -12.07 -2.99 6.80
C GLY A 58 -11.25 -3.85 5.85
N VAL A 59 -10.02 -4.20 6.23
CA VAL A 59 -9.11 -5.07 5.45
C VAL A 59 -9.77 -6.41 5.13
N SER A 60 -10.36 -7.07 6.13
CA SER A 60 -10.99 -8.37 5.99
C SER A 60 -12.21 -8.31 5.07
N SER A 61 -13.06 -7.31 5.25
CA SER A 61 -14.27 -7.11 4.43
C SER A 61 -13.93 -6.88 2.96
N ILE A 62 -12.98 -5.98 2.69
CA ILE A 62 -12.52 -5.70 1.32
C ILE A 62 -11.77 -6.91 0.74
N GLY A 63 -11.00 -7.64 1.55
CA GLY A 63 -10.34 -8.89 1.13
C GLY A 63 -11.35 -9.98 0.72
N LEU A 64 -12.43 -10.14 1.48
CA LEU A 64 -13.52 -11.07 1.12
C LEU A 64 -14.24 -10.64 -0.17
N PHE A 65 -14.51 -9.34 -0.32
CA PHE A 65 -15.10 -8.79 -1.52
C PHE A 65 -14.19 -8.96 -2.75
N ASN A 66 -12.88 -8.80 -2.56
CA ASN A 66 -11.87 -8.98 -3.61
C ASN A 66 -11.94 -10.40 -4.25
N ARG A 67 -12.28 -11.44 -3.49
CA ARG A 67 -12.43 -12.81 -4.03
C ARG A 67 -13.47 -12.88 -5.16
N LYS A 68 -14.53 -12.07 -5.11
CA LYS A 68 -15.51 -11.95 -6.19
C LYS A 68 -15.02 -11.03 -7.31
N MET A 69 -14.30 -9.96 -6.97
CA MET A 69 -13.83 -8.99 -7.96
C MET A 69 -12.78 -9.58 -8.91
N VAL A 70 -11.87 -10.42 -8.42
CA VAL A 70 -10.81 -11.03 -9.25
C VAL A 70 -11.36 -12.01 -10.31
N THR A 71 -12.60 -12.50 -10.18
CA THR A 71 -13.24 -13.33 -11.21
C THR A 71 -13.78 -12.52 -12.38
N HIS A 72 -14.02 -11.21 -12.19
CA HIS A 72 -14.63 -10.33 -13.21
C HIS A 72 -13.66 -9.26 -13.73
N TYR A 73 -12.65 -8.89 -12.97
CA TYR A 73 -11.72 -7.83 -13.30
C TYR A 73 -10.28 -8.30 -13.28
N SER A 74 -9.45 -7.75 -14.16
CA SER A 74 -8.01 -8.03 -14.16
C SER A 74 -7.32 -7.47 -12.92
N LEU A 75 -6.26 -8.15 -12.46
CA LEU A 75 -5.47 -7.71 -11.31
C LEU A 75 -4.97 -6.26 -11.45
N ASP A 76 -4.53 -5.88 -12.66
CA ASP A 76 -4.04 -4.51 -12.92
C ASP A 76 -5.14 -3.46 -12.74
N LYS A 77 -6.40 -3.74 -13.15
CA LYS A 77 -7.54 -2.83 -12.92
C LYS A 77 -7.86 -2.69 -11.44
N LEU A 78 -7.87 -3.80 -10.70
CA LEU A 78 -8.12 -3.80 -9.27
C LEU A 78 -7.04 -3.05 -8.51
N LEU A 79 -5.78 -3.22 -8.90
CA LEU A 79 -4.65 -2.49 -8.31
C LEU A 79 -4.74 -0.99 -8.59
N LEU A 80 -5.05 -0.57 -9.83
CA LEU A 80 -5.24 0.84 -10.16
C LEU A 80 -6.38 1.45 -9.34
N LEU A 81 -7.53 0.77 -9.26
CA LEU A 81 -8.67 1.27 -8.50
C LEU A 81 -8.35 1.39 -7.01
N SER A 82 -7.78 0.35 -6.40
CA SER A 82 -7.50 0.33 -4.97
C SER A 82 -6.40 1.33 -4.58
N THR A 83 -5.33 1.46 -5.38
CA THR A 83 -4.28 2.45 -5.12
C THR A 83 -4.77 3.88 -5.36
N SER A 84 -5.66 4.12 -6.37
CA SER A 84 -6.30 5.43 -6.55
C SER A 84 -7.18 5.80 -5.35
N THR A 85 -7.98 4.85 -4.85
CA THR A 85 -8.81 5.07 -3.65
C THR A 85 -7.93 5.35 -2.43
N ALA A 86 -6.81 4.64 -2.29
CA ALA A 86 -5.86 4.88 -1.22
C ALA A 86 -5.21 6.28 -1.30
N ILE A 87 -4.92 6.80 -2.51
CA ILE A 87 -4.43 8.18 -2.70
C ILE A 87 -5.49 9.20 -2.26
N ILE A 88 -6.74 9.01 -2.64
CA ILE A 88 -7.84 9.91 -2.22
C ILE A 88 -7.92 9.93 -0.69
N GLY A 89 -7.86 8.75 -0.06
CA GLY A 89 -7.75 8.64 1.40
C GLY A 89 -6.51 9.33 1.97
N GLY A 90 -5.37 9.20 1.31
CA GLY A 90 -4.10 9.84 1.70
C GLY A 90 -4.15 11.36 1.63
N ILE A 91 -4.74 11.92 0.57
CA ILE A 91 -4.95 13.37 0.42
C ILE A 91 -5.90 13.87 1.52
N GLY A 92 -7.01 13.18 1.74
CA GLY A 92 -7.95 13.52 2.82
C GLY A 92 -7.30 13.46 4.21
N LEU A 93 -6.48 12.44 4.47
CA LEU A 93 -5.72 12.31 5.70
C LEU A 93 -4.73 13.48 5.89
N PHE A 94 -3.99 13.81 4.84
CA PHE A 94 -3.04 14.93 4.86
C PHE A 94 -3.73 16.27 5.13
N LEU A 95 -4.85 16.53 4.45
CA LEU A 95 -5.64 17.74 4.66
C LEU A 95 -6.22 17.78 6.07
N SER A 96 -6.78 16.67 6.56
CA SER A 96 -7.30 16.58 7.93
C SER A 96 -6.20 16.84 8.97
N ALA A 97 -5.01 16.26 8.79
CA ALA A 97 -3.89 16.43 9.72
C ALA A 97 -3.27 17.83 9.67
N SER A 98 -3.28 18.51 8.50
CA SER A 98 -2.69 19.85 8.33
C SER A 98 -3.62 20.98 8.75
N THR A 99 -4.93 20.84 8.51
CA THR A 99 -5.93 21.89 8.82
C THR A 99 -6.67 21.66 10.14
N GLY A 100 -6.53 20.47 10.72
CA GLY A 100 -7.35 20.05 11.87
C GLY A 100 -8.81 19.72 11.50
N TRP A 101 -9.16 19.74 10.20
CA TRP A 101 -10.52 19.46 9.73
C TRP A 101 -10.98 18.04 10.08
N GLY A 102 -12.18 17.95 10.69
CA GLY A 102 -12.72 16.67 11.14
C GLY A 102 -12.07 16.11 12.42
N GLY A 103 -11.01 16.75 12.94
CA GLY A 103 -10.33 16.31 14.16
C GLY A 103 -9.93 14.83 14.09
N ILE A 104 -10.12 14.11 15.19
CA ILE A 104 -9.81 12.67 15.26
C ILE A 104 -10.66 11.82 14.29
N PHE A 105 -11.93 12.17 14.08
CA PHE A 105 -12.82 11.41 13.19
C PHE A 105 -12.40 11.50 11.74
N GLY A 106 -11.88 12.65 11.30
CA GLY A 106 -11.28 12.80 9.98
C GLY A 106 -10.08 11.85 9.78
N ILE A 107 -9.18 11.80 10.76
CA ILE A 107 -8.02 10.91 10.73
C ILE A 107 -8.45 9.44 10.72
N ILE A 108 -9.36 9.02 11.60
CA ILE A 108 -9.87 7.66 11.67
C ILE A 108 -10.50 7.24 10.34
N GLY A 109 -11.36 8.09 9.75
CA GLY A 109 -12.07 7.78 8.52
C GLY A 109 -11.13 7.61 7.32
N PHE A 110 -10.17 8.53 7.14
CA PHE A 110 -9.23 8.43 6.02
C PHE A 110 -8.22 7.30 6.19
N VAL A 111 -7.74 7.05 7.41
CA VAL A 111 -6.90 5.88 7.70
C VAL A 111 -7.66 4.60 7.42
N PHE A 112 -8.92 4.49 7.83
CA PHE A 112 -9.77 3.34 7.55
C PHE A 112 -9.88 3.05 6.04
N ILE A 113 -10.05 4.09 5.20
CA ILE A 113 -10.08 3.94 3.74
C ILE A 113 -8.74 3.37 3.24
N ILE A 114 -7.61 3.96 3.63
CA ILE A 114 -6.28 3.51 3.18
C ILE A 114 -6.04 2.07 3.62
N PHE A 115 -6.31 1.75 4.88
CA PHE A 115 -6.10 0.41 5.45
C PHE A 115 -6.97 -0.63 4.78
N SER A 116 -8.23 -0.33 4.53
CA SER A 116 -9.17 -1.26 3.86
C SER A 116 -8.68 -1.68 2.48
N MET A 117 -8.01 -0.77 1.73
CA MET A 117 -7.44 -1.09 0.42
C MET A 117 -6.31 -2.12 0.49
N ASN A 118 -5.72 -2.35 1.66
CA ASN A 118 -4.72 -3.41 1.86
C ASN A 118 -5.26 -4.80 1.49
N GLY A 119 -6.55 -5.05 1.71
CA GLY A 119 -7.21 -6.32 1.34
C GLY A 119 -7.12 -6.65 -0.17
N ILE A 120 -7.11 -5.63 -1.03
CA ILE A 120 -6.92 -5.79 -2.48
C ILE A 120 -5.44 -5.66 -2.84
N ILE A 121 -4.78 -4.59 -2.40
CA ILE A 121 -3.41 -4.26 -2.82
C ILE A 121 -2.46 -5.40 -2.49
N ALA A 122 -2.44 -5.90 -1.26
CA ALA A 122 -1.54 -6.97 -0.87
C ALA A 122 -1.81 -8.26 -1.65
N SER A 123 -3.07 -8.70 -1.74
CA SER A 123 -3.44 -9.96 -2.39
C SER A 123 -3.20 -9.92 -3.90
N CYS A 124 -3.67 -8.87 -4.59
CA CYS A 124 -3.54 -8.75 -6.04
C CYS A 124 -2.08 -8.51 -6.47
N THR A 125 -1.32 -7.73 -5.70
CA THR A 125 0.10 -7.49 -6.01
C THR A 125 0.94 -8.76 -5.83
N ASN A 126 0.70 -9.51 -4.74
CA ASN A 126 1.36 -10.79 -4.51
C ASN A 126 1.07 -11.78 -5.66
N ALA A 127 -0.19 -11.92 -6.04
CA ALA A 127 -0.60 -12.80 -7.14
C ALA A 127 0.06 -12.38 -8.47
N ALA A 128 -0.03 -11.08 -8.82
CA ALA A 128 0.53 -10.57 -10.08
C ALA A 128 2.06 -10.63 -10.14
N ALA A 129 2.75 -10.43 -9.01
CA ALA A 129 4.20 -10.53 -8.93
C ALA A 129 4.67 -11.98 -9.12
N LEU A 130 4.02 -12.95 -8.47
CA LEU A 130 4.38 -14.36 -8.57
C LEU A 130 4.04 -14.96 -9.93
N ASP A 131 2.99 -14.48 -10.59
CA ASP A 131 2.64 -14.87 -11.97
C ASP A 131 3.66 -14.35 -13.00
N ALA A 132 4.37 -13.28 -12.68
CA ALA A 132 5.39 -12.68 -13.55
C ALA A 132 6.75 -13.43 -13.55
N VAL A 133 6.89 -14.50 -12.77
CA VAL A 133 8.16 -15.26 -12.63
C VAL A 133 7.97 -16.74 -12.97
N PRO A 134 9.02 -17.44 -13.45
CA PRO A 134 8.94 -18.88 -13.69
C PRO A 134 8.64 -19.68 -12.43
N ALA A 135 7.90 -20.79 -12.56
CA ALA A 135 7.51 -21.65 -11.43
C ALA A 135 8.69 -22.09 -10.56
N THR A 136 9.87 -22.30 -11.14
CA THR A 136 11.10 -22.67 -10.43
C THR A 136 11.65 -21.58 -9.52
N MET A 137 11.19 -20.33 -9.66
CA MET A 137 11.67 -19.18 -8.91
C MET A 137 10.63 -18.59 -7.95
N VAL A 138 9.40 -19.12 -7.91
CA VAL A 138 8.29 -18.59 -7.13
C VAL A 138 8.64 -18.49 -5.63
N GLY A 139 9.27 -19.52 -5.05
CA GLY A 139 9.67 -19.48 -3.64
C GLY A 139 10.68 -18.37 -3.32
N SER A 140 11.70 -18.20 -4.18
CA SER A 140 12.67 -17.10 -4.00
C SER A 140 12.05 -15.73 -4.25
N ALA A 141 11.10 -15.62 -5.17
CA ALA A 141 10.37 -14.41 -5.45
C ALA A 141 9.48 -14.03 -4.25
N ALA A 142 8.72 -14.97 -3.70
CA ALA A 142 7.90 -14.74 -2.52
C ALA A 142 8.75 -14.30 -1.30
N ALA A 143 9.90 -14.94 -1.08
CA ALA A 143 10.82 -14.58 0.00
C ALA A 143 11.39 -13.16 -0.17
N PHE A 144 11.82 -12.79 -1.38
CA PHE A 144 12.35 -11.47 -1.66
C PHE A 144 11.29 -10.37 -1.50
N MET A 145 10.09 -10.61 -2.04
CA MET A 145 8.97 -9.68 -1.89
C MET A 145 8.56 -9.53 -0.42
N GLY A 146 8.44 -10.64 0.33
CA GLY A 146 8.15 -10.60 1.75
C GLY A 146 9.20 -9.83 2.56
N ALA A 147 10.50 -10.01 2.24
CA ALA A 147 11.58 -9.28 2.88
C ALA A 147 11.47 -7.76 2.65
N LEU A 148 11.15 -7.31 1.43
CA LEU A 148 10.93 -5.90 1.13
C LEU A 148 9.64 -5.36 1.79
N GLN A 149 8.57 -6.15 1.74
CA GLN A 149 7.28 -5.78 2.30
C GLN A 149 7.36 -5.59 3.83
N TYR A 150 7.91 -6.55 4.56
CA TYR A 150 8.03 -6.44 6.02
C TYR A 150 9.22 -5.57 6.46
N GLY A 151 10.30 -5.59 5.70
CA GLY A 151 11.46 -4.71 5.95
C GLY A 151 11.15 -3.21 5.74
N SER A 152 10.09 -2.87 5.00
CA SER A 152 9.63 -1.50 4.80
C SER A 152 9.26 -0.78 6.11
N GLY A 153 8.95 -1.53 7.18
CA GLY A 153 8.71 -0.99 8.50
C GLY A 153 9.91 -0.22 9.09
N ILE A 154 11.13 -0.60 8.72
CA ILE A 154 12.34 0.11 9.12
C ILE A 154 12.34 1.54 8.55
N ILE A 155 11.97 1.68 7.28
CA ILE A 155 11.88 2.98 6.59
C ILE A 155 10.85 3.87 7.28
N SER A 156 9.65 3.33 7.57
CA SER A 156 8.60 4.07 8.27
C SER A 156 9.04 4.57 9.64
N SER A 157 9.63 3.69 10.43
CA SER A 157 10.07 4.01 11.80
C SER A 157 11.19 5.07 11.79
N LEU A 158 12.13 4.96 10.84
CA LEU A 158 13.20 5.94 10.67
C LEU A 158 12.64 7.31 10.28
N LEU A 159 11.73 7.36 9.31
CA LEU A 159 11.10 8.62 8.88
C LEU A 159 10.27 9.26 9.99
N LEU A 160 9.49 8.47 10.73
CA LEU A 160 8.74 8.98 11.87
C LEU A 160 9.65 9.52 12.97
N ALA A 161 10.77 8.85 13.27
CA ALA A 161 11.71 9.30 14.30
C ALA A 161 12.45 10.56 13.89
N THR A 162 12.87 10.67 12.62
CA THR A 162 13.68 11.81 12.14
C THR A 162 12.84 13.07 11.88
N PHE A 163 11.60 12.91 11.43
CA PHE A 163 10.73 14.03 11.05
C PHE A 163 9.58 14.29 12.03
N SER A 164 9.67 13.78 13.27
CA SER A 164 8.62 13.98 14.28
C SER A 164 8.40 15.47 14.57
N THR A 165 7.17 15.93 14.32
CA THR A 165 6.74 17.30 14.61
C THR A 165 5.86 17.39 15.87
N GLY A 166 5.65 16.28 16.58
CA GLY A 166 4.71 16.23 17.69
C GLY A 166 3.24 16.38 17.28
N THR A 167 2.92 16.18 15.99
CA THR A 167 1.58 16.30 15.43
C THR A 167 1.27 15.12 14.49
N PRO A 168 -0.03 14.87 14.16
CA PRO A 168 -0.42 13.85 13.19
C PRO A 168 0.13 14.10 11.76
N PHE A 169 0.62 15.31 11.50
CA PHE A 169 1.13 15.74 10.19
C PHE A 169 2.25 14.83 9.67
N THR A 170 3.21 14.46 10.54
CA THR A 170 4.33 13.60 10.13
C THR A 170 3.86 12.26 9.58
N MET A 171 2.95 11.59 10.30
CA MET A 171 2.38 10.32 9.86
C MET A 171 1.62 10.49 8.54
N SER A 172 0.84 11.55 8.39
CA SER A 172 -0.03 11.76 7.24
C SER A 172 0.74 12.00 5.93
N TRP A 173 1.80 12.83 5.93
CA TRP A 173 2.57 13.06 4.71
C TRP A 173 3.42 11.84 4.31
N ILE A 174 3.94 11.07 5.28
CA ILE A 174 4.62 9.81 5.00
C ILE A 174 3.66 8.83 4.32
N MET A 175 2.46 8.66 4.87
CA MET A 175 1.44 7.79 4.29
C MET A 175 1.07 8.23 2.88
N LEU A 176 0.81 9.52 2.66
CA LEU A 176 0.46 10.05 1.33
C LEU A 176 1.58 9.83 0.31
N LEU A 177 2.83 10.15 0.68
CA LEU A 177 3.99 10.00 -0.19
C LEU A 177 4.13 8.54 -0.66
N PHE A 178 4.09 7.60 0.26
CA PHE A 178 4.34 6.20 -0.07
C PHE A 178 3.15 5.51 -0.75
N VAL A 179 1.93 5.91 -0.47
CA VAL A 179 0.76 5.50 -1.26
C VAL A 179 0.85 6.03 -2.70
N ALA A 180 1.30 7.28 -2.88
CA ALA A 180 1.52 7.84 -4.22
C ALA A 180 2.63 7.10 -4.98
N LEU A 181 3.75 6.77 -4.32
CA LEU A 181 4.82 5.97 -4.93
C LEU A 181 4.33 4.57 -5.32
N SER A 182 3.51 3.93 -4.50
CA SER A 182 2.86 2.65 -4.80
C SER A 182 2.00 2.74 -6.07
N PHE A 183 1.20 3.77 -6.19
CA PHE A 183 0.35 4.03 -7.37
C PHE A 183 1.18 4.29 -8.63
N VAL A 184 2.21 5.12 -8.53
CA VAL A 184 3.12 5.38 -9.65
C VAL A 184 3.77 4.10 -10.17
N ALA A 185 4.20 3.21 -9.27
CA ALA A 185 4.78 1.91 -9.65
C ALA A 185 3.79 1.06 -10.47
N ILE A 186 2.51 1.03 -10.09
CA ILE A 186 1.45 0.31 -10.82
C ILE A 186 1.17 0.95 -12.17
N ILE A 187 1.02 2.29 -12.24
CA ILE A 187 0.76 2.99 -13.51
C ILE A 187 1.88 2.72 -14.52
N LEU A 188 3.13 2.85 -14.10
CA LEU A 188 4.28 2.62 -14.98
C LEU A 188 4.30 1.19 -15.50
N ASN A 189 3.95 0.21 -14.66
CA ASN A 189 3.89 -1.19 -15.07
C ASN A 189 2.77 -1.44 -16.10
N VAL A 190 1.57 -0.93 -15.83
CA VAL A 190 0.42 -1.09 -16.74
C VAL A 190 0.70 -0.41 -18.08
N LYS A 191 1.26 0.81 -18.07
CA LYS A 191 1.65 1.52 -19.30
C LYS A 191 2.67 0.71 -20.12
N ASN A 192 3.70 0.16 -19.48
CA ASN A 192 4.72 -0.65 -20.16
C ASN A 192 4.11 -1.92 -20.77
N LYS A 193 3.18 -2.59 -20.08
CA LYS A 193 2.47 -3.76 -20.63
C LYS A 193 1.69 -3.40 -21.88
N ILE A 194 0.92 -2.32 -21.85
CA ILE A 194 0.12 -1.88 -23.02
C ILE A 194 1.04 -1.58 -24.20
N THR A 195 2.12 -0.83 -24.00
CA THR A 195 3.09 -0.51 -25.04
C THR A 195 3.70 -1.77 -25.67
N THR A 196 4.06 -2.75 -24.83
CA THR A 196 4.64 -4.02 -25.29
C THR A 196 3.65 -4.83 -26.14
N VAL A 197 2.37 -4.86 -25.75
CA VAL A 197 1.31 -5.56 -26.52
C VAL A 197 1.11 -4.90 -27.87
N ILE A 198 0.99 -3.57 -27.90
CA ILE A 198 0.79 -2.79 -29.14
C ILE A 198 1.96 -3.02 -30.10
N THR A 199 3.21 -2.93 -29.61
CA THR A 199 4.41 -3.15 -30.43
C THR A 199 4.44 -4.55 -31.03
N LYS A 200 4.12 -5.60 -30.25
CA LYS A 200 4.06 -6.97 -30.75
C LYS A 200 2.98 -7.16 -31.82
N THR A 201 1.83 -6.52 -31.67
CA THR A 201 0.72 -6.61 -32.65
C THR A 201 1.07 -5.91 -33.96
N ILE A 202 1.83 -4.80 -33.90
CA ILE A 202 2.27 -4.06 -35.10
C ILE A 202 3.35 -4.86 -35.88
N ILE A 203 4.29 -5.53 -35.17
CA ILE A 203 5.37 -6.30 -35.79
C ILE A 203 4.86 -7.63 -36.40
N ALA A 204 3.73 -8.16 -35.91
CA ALA A 204 3.13 -9.41 -36.38
C ALA A 204 2.18 -9.21 -37.59
N LYS A 205 1.97 -7.99 -38.07
CA LYS A 205 1.27 -7.63 -39.31
C LYS A 205 2.25 -7.26 -40.40
#